data_07ff3937b073aeba7b4493e45e11d5d1
#
_entry.id   07ff3937b073aeba7b4493e45e11d5d1
#
_cell.length_a   1.000
_cell.length_b   1.000
_cell.length_c   1.000
_cell.angle_alpha   90.00
_cell.angle_beta   90.00
_cell.angle_gamma   90.00
#
_symmetry.space_group_name_H-M   'P 1'
#
loop_
_entity.id
_entity.type
_entity.pdbx_description
1 polymer ?
#
loop_
_entity_poly.entity_id
_entity_poly.type
_entity_poly.pdbx_seq_one_letter_code
_entity_poly.pdbx_strand_id
1 'polypeptide(L)'
;MLFRSWKQFVVAKHNDAIIGFGRLRSYPDCTEIATVGVIPEERNKGVGTAIVKELIQSGPSEIFVACVTPNFFGKLGFQAVKQYPSILQKKVDFCKLYGFKNEQIFVMKIEKG
;
A
#
# COMPACT_ATOMS: atom_id res chain seq x y z
N MET A 1 15.25 2.05 -13.00
CA MET A 1 14.61 2.53 -11.78
C MET A 1 15.34 1.95 -10.58
N LEU A 2 15.74 2.80 -9.67
CA LEU A 2 16.44 2.39 -8.45
C LEU A 2 15.56 2.62 -7.23
N PHE A 3 15.69 1.73 -6.25
CA PHE A 3 14.99 1.86 -4.97
C PHE A 3 15.96 2.19 -3.86
N ARG A 4 15.51 3.05 -2.96
CA ARG A 4 16.15 3.30 -1.68
C ARG A 4 15.17 2.96 -0.59
N SER A 5 15.58 2.11 0.34
CA SER A 5 14.72 1.65 1.44
C SER A 5 15.31 2.10 2.77
N TRP A 6 14.44 2.67 3.60
CA TRP A 6 14.74 2.92 5.01
C TRP A 6 13.65 2.20 5.80
N LYS A 7 14.00 1.53 6.84
CA LYS A 7 13.06 0.79 7.69
C LYS A 7 11.70 0.48 7.02
N GLN A 8 10.75 1.39 7.06
CA GLN A 8 9.40 1.19 6.53
C GLN A 8 9.09 2.09 5.33
N PHE A 9 10.11 2.65 4.72
CA PHE A 9 9.95 3.63 3.66
C PHE A 9 10.75 3.23 2.43
N VAL A 10 10.11 3.29 1.26
CA VAL A 10 10.73 2.98 -0.02
C VAL A 10 10.57 4.19 -0.94
N VAL A 11 11.65 4.59 -1.57
CA VAL A 11 11.66 5.65 -2.58
C VAL A 11 12.12 5.07 -3.91
N ALA A 12 11.37 5.33 -4.96
CA ALA A 12 11.74 4.96 -6.32
C ALA A 12 12.36 6.16 -7.02
N LYS A 13 13.54 5.97 -7.64
CA LYS A 13 14.27 7.03 -8.33
C LYS A 13 14.54 6.65 -9.77
N HIS A 14 14.52 7.64 -10.64
CA HIS A 14 14.92 7.51 -12.03
C HIS A 14 15.72 8.74 -12.41
N ASN A 15 16.96 8.54 -12.89
CA ASN A 15 17.89 9.65 -13.24
C ASN A 15 18.02 10.69 -12.10
N ASP A 16 18.23 10.20 -10.88
CA ASP A 16 18.35 11.00 -9.65
C ASP A 16 17.10 11.75 -9.22
N ALA A 17 16.01 11.62 -9.95
CA ALA A 17 14.73 12.21 -9.56
C ALA A 17 13.87 11.19 -8.82
N ILE A 18 13.21 11.62 -7.75
CA ILE A 18 12.24 10.79 -7.05
C ILE A 18 10.96 10.76 -7.87
N ILE A 19 10.56 9.55 -8.30
CA ILE A 19 9.37 9.38 -9.12
C ILE A 19 8.21 8.74 -8.36
N GLY A 20 8.48 8.18 -7.18
CA GLY A 20 7.44 7.59 -6.36
C GLY A 20 7.96 7.21 -5.00
N PHE A 21 7.05 6.87 -4.12
CA PHE A 21 7.39 6.46 -2.76
C PHE A 21 6.29 5.57 -2.19
N GLY A 22 6.64 4.83 -1.15
CA GLY A 22 5.69 4.03 -0.40
C GLY A 22 6.12 3.89 1.04
N ARG A 23 5.16 3.68 1.92
CA ARG A 23 5.44 3.55 3.35
C ARG A 23 4.58 2.45 3.97
N LEU A 24 5.24 1.64 4.80
CA LEU A 24 4.56 0.77 5.75
C LEU A 24 4.40 1.52 7.06
N ARG A 25 3.34 1.22 7.77
CA ARG A 25 3.11 1.72 9.13
C ARG A 25 2.85 0.54 10.04
N SER A 26 3.67 0.44 11.08
CA SER A 26 3.53 -0.64 12.05
C SER A 26 2.71 -0.18 13.25
N TYR A 27 1.78 -1.05 13.65
CA TYR A 27 1.00 -0.91 14.87
C TYR A 27 1.31 -2.13 15.74
N PRO A 28 0.93 -2.12 17.02
CA PRO A 28 1.17 -3.30 17.86
C PRO A 28 0.57 -4.58 17.29
N ASP A 29 -0.58 -4.49 16.60
CA ASP A 29 -1.32 -5.66 16.12
C ASP A 29 -1.13 -5.97 14.64
N CYS A 30 -0.60 -5.04 13.86
CA CYS A 30 -0.51 -5.24 12.41
C CYS A 30 0.40 -4.24 11.75
N THR A 31 0.67 -4.48 10.46
CA THR A 31 1.39 -3.55 9.60
C THR A 31 0.52 -3.26 8.39
N GLU A 32 0.45 -2.00 7.99
CA GLU A 32 -0.32 -1.60 6.81
C GLU A 32 0.54 -0.85 5.80
N ILE A 33 0.15 -0.92 4.54
CA ILE A 33 0.64 0.01 3.54
C ILE A 33 -0.12 1.32 3.77
N ALA A 34 0.59 2.32 4.29
CA ALA A 34 -0.04 3.58 4.69
C ALA A 34 -0.16 4.56 3.53
N THR A 35 0.83 4.56 2.63
CA THR A 35 0.89 5.51 1.54
C THR A 35 1.65 4.91 0.37
N VAL A 36 1.14 5.11 -0.84
CA VAL A 36 1.87 4.85 -2.08
C VAL A 36 1.57 6.02 -3.01
N GLY A 37 2.62 6.67 -3.49
CA GLY A 37 2.49 7.80 -4.40
C GLY A 37 3.42 7.66 -5.59
N VAL A 38 2.94 8.07 -6.76
CA VAL A 38 3.73 8.10 -8.00
C VAL A 38 3.44 9.44 -8.67
N ILE A 39 4.48 10.14 -9.13
CA ILE A 39 4.27 11.40 -9.83
C ILE A 39 3.45 11.17 -11.10
N PRO A 40 2.59 12.14 -11.51
CA PRO A 40 1.68 11.93 -12.64
C PRO A 40 2.36 11.47 -13.93
N GLU A 41 3.54 12.00 -14.23
CA GLU A 41 4.28 11.68 -15.45
C GLU A 41 4.75 10.22 -15.50
N GLU A 42 4.83 9.56 -14.35
CA GLU A 42 5.32 8.19 -14.23
C GLU A 42 4.22 7.19 -13.92
N ARG A 43 2.97 7.62 -13.90
CA ARG A 43 1.85 6.72 -13.67
C ARG A 43 1.63 5.81 -14.88
N ASN A 44 1.05 4.65 -14.64
CA ASN A 44 0.76 3.63 -15.66
C ASN A 44 2.01 3.03 -16.30
N LYS A 45 3.16 3.17 -15.66
CA LYS A 45 4.43 2.59 -16.10
C LYS A 45 4.95 1.50 -15.15
N GLY A 46 4.12 1.05 -14.22
CA GLY A 46 4.49 -0.01 -13.29
C GLY A 46 5.27 0.44 -12.07
N VAL A 47 5.44 1.75 -11.85
CA VAL A 47 6.20 2.26 -10.70
C VAL A 47 5.49 1.91 -9.39
N GLY A 48 4.17 2.12 -9.32
CA GLY A 48 3.40 1.78 -8.11
C GLY A 48 3.48 0.30 -7.79
N THR A 49 3.37 -0.56 -8.79
CA THR A 49 3.52 -2.01 -8.63
C THR A 49 4.88 -2.36 -8.07
N ALA A 50 5.94 -1.78 -8.61
CA ALA A 50 7.30 -2.04 -8.15
C ALA A 50 7.50 -1.58 -6.71
N ILE A 51 6.96 -0.42 -6.34
CA ILE A 51 7.03 0.10 -4.97
C ILE A 51 6.35 -0.86 -4.00
N VAL A 52 5.12 -1.30 -4.31
CA VAL A 52 4.38 -2.21 -3.44
C VAL A 52 5.12 -3.54 -3.31
N LYS A 53 5.69 -4.06 -4.38
CA LYS A 53 6.50 -5.28 -4.31
C LYS A 53 7.69 -5.12 -3.37
N GLU A 54 8.37 -3.97 -3.41
CA GLU A 54 9.47 -3.69 -2.49
C GLU A 54 8.99 -3.62 -1.05
N LEU A 55 7.83 -3.00 -0.80
CA LEU A 55 7.25 -2.94 0.55
C LEU A 55 6.91 -4.34 1.06
N ILE A 56 6.34 -5.18 0.20
CA ILE A 56 6.01 -6.56 0.57
C ILE A 56 7.29 -7.32 0.91
N GLN A 57 8.32 -7.20 0.07
CA GLN A 57 9.56 -7.93 0.24
C GLN A 57 10.29 -7.53 1.51
N SER A 58 10.32 -6.24 1.83
CA SER A 58 11.04 -5.72 3.00
C SER A 58 10.20 -5.74 4.28
N GLY A 59 8.89 -5.99 4.17
CA GLY A 59 7.97 -5.97 5.30
C GLY A 59 7.81 -7.33 5.98
N PRO A 60 6.97 -7.36 7.01
CA PRO A 60 6.68 -8.61 7.71
C PRO A 60 5.85 -9.57 6.84
N SER A 61 5.57 -10.76 7.38
CA SER A 61 4.85 -11.79 6.64
C SER A 61 3.39 -11.42 6.36
N GLU A 62 2.80 -10.59 7.20
CA GLU A 62 1.41 -10.18 7.04
C GLU A 62 1.32 -8.65 6.89
N ILE A 63 0.70 -8.19 5.82
CA ILE A 63 0.55 -6.77 5.53
C ILE A 63 -0.88 -6.51 5.10
N PHE A 64 -1.48 -5.47 5.69
CA PHE A 64 -2.83 -5.00 5.34
C PHE A 64 -2.75 -3.74 4.48
N VAL A 65 -3.83 -3.49 3.74
CA VAL A 65 -4.05 -2.22 3.05
C VAL A 65 -5.53 -1.91 3.06
N ALA A 66 -5.89 -0.65 3.33
CA ALA A 66 -7.26 -0.16 3.12
C ALA A 66 -7.23 0.66 1.84
N CYS A 67 -8.03 0.28 0.85
CA CYS A 67 -7.91 0.85 -0.49
C CYS A 67 -9.25 0.95 -1.19
N VAL A 68 -9.25 1.72 -2.28
CA VAL A 68 -10.38 1.81 -3.21
C VAL A 68 -10.01 1.22 -4.58
N THR A 69 -8.88 0.54 -4.67
CA THR A 69 -8.36 -0.07 -5.90
C THR A 69 -8.07 -1.56 -5.69
N PRO A 70 -9.12 -2.37 -5.43
CA PRO A 70 -8.90 -3.77 -5.08
C PRO A 70 -8.25 -4.59 -6.19
N ASN A 71 -8.49 -4.24 -7.45
CA ASN A 71 -7.88 -4.97 -8.56
C ASN A 71 -6.36 -4.81 -8.59
N PHE A 72 -5.88 -3.60 -8.29
CA PHE A 72 -4.44 -3.33 -8.24
C PHE A 72 -3.75 -4.21 -7.19
N PHE A 73 -4.29 -4.21 -5.97
CA PHE A 73 -3.70 -4.99 -4.89
C PHE A 73 -3.96 -6.49 -5.07
N GLY A 74 -5.10 -6.86 -5.64
CA GLY A 74 -5.42 -8.26 -5.91
C GLY A 74 -4.41 -8.91 -6.84
N LYS A 75 -3.96 -8.20 -7.86
CA LYS A 75 -2.93 -8.69 -8.77
C LYS A 75 -1.59 -8.94 -8.09
N LEU A 76 -1.36 -8.30 -6.95
CA LEU A 76 -0.12 -8.44 -6.18
C LEU A 76 -0.22 -9.52 -5.10
N GLY A 77 -1.36 -10.19 -4.99
CA GLY A 77 -1.56 -11.28 -4.04
C GLY A 77 -2.36 -10.92 -2.81
N PHE A 78 -2.87 -9.70 -2.72
CA PHE A 78 -3.75 -9.31 -1.61
C PHE A 78 -5.13 -9.90 -1.82
N GLN A 79 -5.78 -10.23 -0.70
CA GLN A 79 -7.16 -10.71 -0.71
C GLN A 79 -8.00 -9.86 0.23
N ALA A 80 -9.23 -9.58 -0.18
CA ALA A 80 -10.16 -8.81 0.64
C ALA A 80 -10.53 -9.61 1.90
N VAL A 81 -10.58 -8.92 3.03
CA VAL A 81 -10.94 -9.51 4.32
C VAL A 81 -12.07 -8.72 4.95
N LYS A 82 -12.96 -9.43 5.64
CA LYS A 82 -14.07 -8.81 6.35
C LYS A 82 -13.72 -8.47 7.79
N GLN A 83 -12.75 -9.18 8.36
CA GLN A 83 -12.29 -8.96 9.72
C GLN A 83 -10.84 -8.49 9.69
N TYR A 84 -10.54 -7.45 10.45
CA TYR A 84 -9.23 -6.84 10.50
C TYR A 84 -9.04 -6.10 11.82
N PRO A 85 -7.81 -5.82 12.22
CA PRO A 85 -7.55 -5.07 13.45
C PRO A 85 -8.27 -3.72 13.44
N SER A 86 -8.86 -3.37 14.58
CA SER A 86 -9.70 -2.17 14.70
C SER A 86 -8.97 -0.87 14.37
N ILE A 87 -7.65 -0.85 14.50
CA ILE A 87 -6.87 0.34 14.16
C ILE A 87 -7.02 0.74 12.68
N LEU A 88 -7.31 -0.22 11.80
CA LEU A 88 -7.49 0.04 10.38
C LEU A 88 -8.83 0.72 10.06
N GLN A 89 -9.76 0.72 11.00
CA GLN A 89 -11.04 1.40 10.81
C GLN A 89 -10.86 2.90 10.59
N LYS A 90 -9.82 3.49 11.18
CA LYS A 90 -9.50 4.90 10.97
C LYS A 90 -9.24 5.21 9.51
N LYS A 91 -8.56 4.30 8.81
CA LYS A 91 -8.28 4.47 7.38
C LYS A 91 -9.55 4.35 6.54
N VAL A 92 -10.41 3.42 6.89
CA VAL A 92 -11.71 3.26 6.24
C VAL A 92 -12.54 4.53 6.43
N ASP A 93 -12.59 5.05 7.65
CA ASP A 93 -13.32 6.29 7.95
C ASP A 93 -12.74 7.48 7.19
N PHE A 94 -11.41 7.55 7.07
CA PHE A 94 -10.74 8.58 6.28
C PHE A 94 -11.19 8.54 4.82
N CYS A 95 -11.28 7.34 4.22
CA CYS A 95 -11.77 7.21 2.85
C CYS A 95 -13.21 7.71 2.70
N LYS A 96 -14.05 7.45 3.71
CA LYS A 96 -15.44 7.94 3.70
C LYS A 96 -15.50 9.47 3.71
N LEU A 97 -14.59 10.12 4.44
CA LEU A 97 -14.52 11.57 4.48
C LEU A 97 -14.23 12.18 3.10
N TYR A 98 -13.55 11.45 2.24
CA TYR A 98 -13.25 11.88 0.87
C TYR A 98 -14.33 11.45 -0.13
N GLY A 99 -15.49 11.02 0.35
CA GLY A 99 -16.64 10.74 -0.49
C GLY A 99 -16.78 9.32 -0.99
N PHE A 100 -15.87 8.41 -0.61
CA PHE A 100 -16.01 7.02 -1.00
C PHE A 100 -17.07 6.32 -0.17
N LYS A 101 -17.89 5.52 -0.84
CA LYS A 101 -18.93 4.75 -0.18
C LYS A 101 -18.36 3.47 0.43
N ASN A 102 -19.07 2.91 1.39
CA ASN A 102 -18.64 1.69 2.08
C ASN A 102 -18.30 0.56 1.11
N GLU A 103 -19.12 0.38 0.06
CA GLU A 103 -18.91 -0.67 -0.93
C GLU A 103 -17.72 -0.43 -1.85
N GLN A 104 -17.11 0.75 -1.81
CA GLN A 104 -15.93 1.10 -2.59
C GLN A 104 -14.63 0.93 -1.82
N ILE A 105 -14.71 0.72 -0.52
CA ILE A 105 -13.55 0.66 0.37
C ILE A 105 -13.32 -0.80 0.74
N PHE A 106 -12.10 -1.27 0.49
CA PHE A 106 -11.71 -2.65 0.75
C PHE A 106 -10.53 -2.67 1.72
N VAL A 107 -10.63 -3.51 2.75
CA VAL A 107 -9.46 -3.87 3.55
C VAL A 107 -8.97 -5.20 3.00
N MET A 108 -7.71 -5.23 2.62
CA MET A 108 -7.10 -6.39 1.99
C MET A 108 -5.85 -6.79 2.76
N LYS A 109 -5.46 -8.04 2.63
CA LYS A 109 -4.32 -8.59 3.33
C LYS A 109 -3.51 -9.49 2.42
N ILE A 110 -2.19 -9.46 2.55
CA ILE A 110 -1.30 -10.44 1.95
C ILE A 110 -0.53 -11.14 3.07
N GLU A 111 -0.36 -12.44 2.92
CA GLU A 111 0.49 -13.24 3.81
C GLU A 111 1.57 -13.90 2.98
N LYS A 112 2.82 -13.63 3.31
CA LYS A 112 3.95 -14.29 2.67
C LYS A 112 4.15 -15.65 3.30
N GLY A 113 4.23 -16.63 2.47
CA GLY A 113 4.28 -18.03 2.83
C GLY A 113 5.25 -18.49 3.91
#